data_b762b31f18eb5dbda7dd448b6ae32748
#
_entry.id   b762b31f18eb5dbda7dd448b6ae32748
#
_cell.length_a   1.000
_cell.length_b   1.000
_cell.length_c   1.000
_cell.angle_alpha   90.00
_cell.angle_beta   90.00
_cell.angle_gamma   90.00
#
_symmetry.space_group_name_H-M   'P 1'
#
loop_
_entity.id
_entity.type
_entity.pdbx_description
1 polymer ?
#
loop_
_entity_poly.entity_id
_entity_poly.type
_entity_poly.pdbx_seq_one_letter_code
_entity_poly.pdbx_strand_id
1 'polypeptide(L)'
;MGKILVTGGCGYIGSHTIVELIQLGYEVVCIDDLSNSDGSAIAGIESITGVKVKNTKISVGDSVALQTFFKEEGPIEAVIHFAAFKAVNESVTFPLKYYQNNLASLLVLIETMKSYHCNNLIFSSSVNN
;
A
#
# COMPACT_ATOMS: atom_id res chain seq x y z
N MET A 1 -19.92 2.94 -0.93
CA MET A 1 -18.69 3.28 -1.64
C MET A 1 -17.80 2.07 -1.79
N GLY A 2 -16.88 2.09 -2.72
CA GLY A 2 -16.05 0.94 -3.00
C GLY A 2 -14.93 0.69 -2.00
N LYS A 3 -14.28 -0.44 -2.19
CA LYS A 3 -13.14 -0.82 -1.38
C LYS A 3 -11.86 -0.28 -2.03
N ILE A 4 -11.03 0.38 -1.24
CA ILE A 4 -9.76 0.94 -1.70
C ILE A 4 -8.63 0.18 -1.02
N LEU A 5 -7.66 -0.27 -1.81
CA LEU A 5 -6.44 -0.85 -1.27
C LEU A 5 -5.37 0.23 -1.18
N VAL A 6 -4.78 0.37 -0.02
CA VAL A 6 -3.64 1.27 0.18
C VAL A 6 -2.42 0.42 0.45
N THR A 7 -1.43 0.48 -0.41
CA THR A 7 -0.15 -0.19 -0.17
C THR A 7 0.79 0.80 0.51
N GLY A 8 1.55 0.32 1.48
CA GLY A 8 2.38 1.21 2.29
C GLY A 8 1.57 2.01 3.28
N GLY A 9 0.42 1.48 3.69
CA GLY A 9 -0.52 2.22 4.52
C GLY A 9 -0.09 2.43 5.96
N CYS A 10 0.94 1.71 6.42
CA CYS A 10 1.44 1.91 7.77
C CYS A 10 2.51 2.99 7.85
N GLY A 11 2.91 3.57 6.71
CA GLY A 11 3.80 4.71 6.70
C GLY A 11 3.09 6.00 7.07
N TYR A 12 3.85 7.07 7.21
CA TYR A 12 3.30 8.34 7.65
C TYR A 12 2.22 8.85 6.67
N ILE A 13 2.57 9.00 5.40
CA ILE A 13 1.63 9.54 4.42
C ILE A 13 0.51 8.56 4.13
N GLY A 14 0.82 7.26 4.07
CA GLY A 14 -0.19 6.24 3.83
C GLY A 14 -1.25 6.22 4.91
N SER A 15 -0.84 6.31 6.17
CA SER A 15 -1.80 6.29 7.27
C SER A 15 -2.71 7.52 7.27
N HIS A 16 -2.17 8.69 6.94
CA HIS A 16 -2.98 9.90 6.82
C HIS A 16 -3.98 9.78 5.68
N THR A 17 -3.57 9.18 4.57
CA THR A 17 -4.46 8.95 3.44
C THR A 17 -5.60 8.01 3.82
N ILE A 18 -5.30 6.96 4.58
CA ILE A 18 -6.33 6.02 5.04
C ILE A 18 -7.38 6.75 5.89
N VAL A 19 -6.94 7.61 6.81
CA VAL A 19 -7.88 8.37 7.64
C VAL A 19 -8.82 9.19 6.75
N GLU A 20 -8.28 9.88 5.77
CA GLU A 20 -9.11 10.69 4.87
C GLU A 20 -10.11 9.85 4.09
N LEU A 21 -9.68 8.71 3.57
CA LEU A 21 -10.56 7.83 2.82
C LEU A 21 -11.71 7.31 3.67
N ILE A 22 -11.42 6.91 4.91
CA ILE A 22 -12.44 6.44 5.82
C ILE A 22 -13.46 7.55 6.10
N GLN A 23 -12.97 8.77 6.30
CA GLN A 23 -13.85 9.90 6.59
C GLN A 23 -14.72 10.25 5.38
N LEU A 24 -14.28 9.90 4.17
CA LEU A 24 -15.07 10.09 2.97
C LEU A 24 -16.06 8.96 2.72
N GLY A 25 -16.03 7.90 3.53
CA GLY A 25 -16.99 6.81 3.44
C GLY A 25 -16.50 5.57 2.70
N TYR A 26 -15.23 5.52 2.31
CA TYR A 26 -14.71 4.34 1.64
C TYR A 26 -14.35 3.25 2.64
N GLU A 27 -14.47 2.01 2.18
CA GLU A 27 -13.90 0.87 2.89
C GLU A 27 -12.44 0.75 2.47
N VAL A 28 -11.52 0.65 3.43
CA VAL A 28 -10.09 0.64 3.15
C VAL A 28 -9.46 -0.63 3.67
N VAL A 29 -8.64 -1.25 2.83
CA VAL A 29 -7.77 -2.36 3.23
C VAL A 29 -6.34 -1.95 2.94
N CYS A 30 -5.39 -2.53 3.66
CA CYS A 30 -4.01 -2.09 3.64
C CYS A 30 -3.07 -3.27 3.44
N ILE A 31 -2.03 -3.06 2.65
CA ILE A 31 -0.89 -3.97 2.56
C ILE A 31 0.35 -3.20 2.97
N ASP A 32 1.08 -3.72 3.93
CA ASP A 32 2.35 -3.14 4.35
C ASP A 32 3.17 -4.25 4.99
N ASP A 33 4.39 -4.44 4.52
CA ASP A 33 5.25 -5.49 5.06
C ASP A 33 5.93 -5.08 6.37
N LEU A 34 5.68 -3.84 6.81
CA LEU A 34 6.18 -3.30 8.07
C LEU A 34 7.70 -3.20 8.13
N SER A 35 8.36 -3.16 6.98
CA SER A 35 9.81 -3.05 6.95
C SER A 35 10.30 -1.67 7.42
N ASN A 36 9.46 -0.65 7.27
CA ASN A 36 9.79 0.72 7.68
C ASN A 36 8.85 1.24 8.76
N SER A 37 8.10 0.34 9.41
CA SER A 37 7.08 0.75 10.38
C SER A 37 6.79 -0.44 11.29
N ASP A 38 6.32 -0.17 12.50
CA ASP A 38 5.97 -1.22 13.45
C ASP A 38 4.47 -1.51 13.49
N GLY A 39 3.72 -0.93 12.59
CA GLY A 39 2.27 -1.15 12.55
C GLY A 39 1.46 -0.30 13.52
N SER A 40 2.12 0.56 14.30
CA SER A 40 1.41 1.39 15.26
C SER A 40 0.42 2.34 14.59
N ALA A 41 0.62 2.65 13.31
CA ALA A 41 -0.28 3.52 12.56
C ALA A 41 -1.71 2.96 12.51
N ILE A 42 -1.86 1.64 12.50
CA ILE A 42 -3.19 1.01 12.46
C ILE A 42 -3.99 1.38 13.72
N ALA A 43 -3.34 1.32 14.88
CA ALA A 43 -4.00 1.73 16.11
C ALA A 43 -4.33 3.22 16.10
N GLY A 44 -3.46 4.04 15.53
CA GLY A 44 -3.71 5.47 15.41
C GLY A 44 -4.90 5.77 14.52
N ILE A 45 -5.02 5.06 13.41
CA ILE A 45 -6.16 5.22 12.51
C ILE A 45 -7.46 4.88 13.24
N GLU A 46 -7.47 3.77 13.97
CA GLU A 46 -8.65 3.36 14.71
C GLU A 46 -9.02 4.40 15.78
N SER A 47 -8.02 4.95 16.45
CA SER A 47 -8.23 5.98 17.47
C SER A 47 -8.89 7.23 16.88
N ILE A 48 -8.52 7.62 15.67
CA ILE A 48 -9.03 8.82 15.02
C ILE A 48 -10.40 8.58 14.39
N THR A 49 -10.56 7.46 13.70
CA THR A 49 -11.73 7.22 12.86
C THR A 49 -12.77 6.32 13.49
N GLY A 50 -12.40 5.57 14.52
CA GLY A 50 -13.28 4.55 15.09
C GLY A 50 -13.36 3.29 14.26
N VAL A 51 -12.58 3.19 13.19
CA VAL A 51 -12.60 2.06 12.26
C VAL A 51 -11.28 1.31 12.34
N LYS A 52 -11.36 0.00 12.54
CA LYS A 52 -10.18 -0.84 12.57
C LYS A 52 -9.85 -1.31 11.15
N VAL A 53 -8.77 -0.81 10.60
CA VAL A 53 -8.31 -1.17 9.26
C VAL A 53 -7.49 -2.44 9.32
N LYS A 54 -7.79 -3.37 8.43
CA LYS A 54 -7.02 -4.60 8.34
C LYS A 54 -5.75 -4.34 7.54
N ASN A 55 -4.60 -4.63 8.13
CA ASN A 55 -3.34 -4.65 7.40
C ASN A 55 -2.91 -6.09 7.17
N THR A 56 -2.62 -6.43 5.93
CA THR A 56 -2.05 -7.72 5.57
C THR A 56 -0.54 -7.52 5.38
N LYS A 57 0.23 -8.25 6.17
CA LYS A 57 1.68 -8.10 6.18
C LYS A 57 2.29 -8.91 5.05
N ILE A 58 2.27 -8.36 3.86
CA ILE A 58 2.90 -8.97 2.68
C ILE A 58 3.62 -7.89 1.89
N SER A 59 4.56 -8.31 1.07
CA SER A 59 5.26 -7.41 0.17
C SER A 59 4.50 -7.31 -1.14
N VAL A 60 4.38 -6.10 -1.66
CA VAL A 60 3.75 -5.87 -2.96
C VAL A 60 4.49 -6.63 -4.07
N GLY A 61 5.79 -6.86 -3.91
CA GLY A 61 6.58 -7.59 -4.88
C GLY A 61 6.40 -9.10 -4.85
N ASP A 62 5.67 -9.62 -3.87
CA ASP A 62 5.39 -11.05 -3.78
C ASP A 62 4.14 -11.37 -4.59
N SER A 63 4.34 -11.84 -5.81
CA SER A 63 3.25 -12.07 -6.76
C SER A 63 2.19 -13.04 -6.23
N VAL A 64 2.63 -14.14 -5.63
CA VAL A 64 1.70 -15.16 -5.13
C VAL A 64 0.87 -14.62 -3.98
N ALA A 65 1.52 -13.96 -3.03
CA ALA A 65 0.82 -13.39 -1.88
C ALA A 65 -0.15 -12.30 -2.31
N LEU A 66 0.24 -11.48 -3.27
CA LEU A 66 -0.60 -10.39 -3.75
C LEU A 66 -1.84 -10.92 -4.48
N GLN A 67 -1.66 -11.94 -5.31
CA GLN A 67 -2.79 -12.57 -6.00
C GLN A 67 -3.76 -13.19 -5.01
N THR A 68 -3.25 -13.88 -4.00
CA THR A 68 -4.08 -14.46 -2.96
C THR A 68 -4.87 -13.37 -2.23
N PHE A 69 -4.21 -12.26 -1.93
CA PHE A 69 -4.87 -11.14 -1.26
C PHE A 69 -6.04 -10.61 -2.11
N PHE A 70 -5.81 -10.35 -3.39
CA PHE A 70 -6.88 -9.85 -4.28
C PHE A 70 -8.02 -10.85 -4.39
N LYS A 71 -7.70 -12.12 -4.45
CA LYS A 71 -8.73 -13.16 -4.56
C LYS A 71 -9.60 -13.21 -3.31
N GLU A 72 -8.98 -13.11 -2.13
CA GLU A 72 -9.70 -13.22 -0.87
C GLU A 72 -10.49 -11.96 -0.52
N GLU A 73 -9.96 -10.79 -0.87
CA GLU A 73 -10.64 -9.54 -0.55
C GLU A 73 -11.86 -9.30 -1.42
N GLY A 74 -11.89 -9.89 -2.61
CA GLY A 74 -12.95 -9.64 -3.56
C GLY A 74 -12.72 -8.35 -4.35
N PRO A 75 -13.75 -7.71 -4.86
CA PRO A 75 -13.58 -6.57 -5.74
C PRO A 75 -12.91 -5.39 -5.04
N ILE A 76 -11.88 -4.86 -5.67
CA ILE A 76 -11.20 -3.65 -5.21
C ILE A 76 -11.42 -2.58 -6.27
N GLU A 77 -11.96 -1.45 -5.86
CA GLU A 77 -12.30 -0.37 -6.79
C GLU A 77 -11.08 0.36 -7.28
N ALA A 78 -10.12 0.62 -6.39
CA ALA A 78 -8.93 1.38 -6.72
C ALA A 78 -7.79 1.02 -5.78
N VAL A 79 -6.58 1.27 -6.25
CA VAL A 79 -5.37 1.05 -5.44
C VAL A 79 -4.62 2.37 -5.34
N ILE A 80 -4.24 2.74 -4.13
CA ILE A 80 -3.31 3.85 -3.91
C ILE A 80 -2.00 3.23 -3.46
N HIS A 81 -0.99 3.34 -4.31
CA HIS A 81 0.29 2.72 -4.07
C HIS A 81 1.30 3.75 -3.60
N PHE A 82 1.72 3.63 -2.36
CA PHE A 82 2.82 4.42 -1.84
C PHE A 82 4.09 3.62 -2.02
N ALA A 83 5.02 4.14 -2.82
CA ALA A 83 6.27 3.45 -3.03
C ALA A 83 7.00 3.31 -1.70
N ALA A 84 7.47 2.11 -1.44
CA ALA A 84 8.13 1.81 -0.18
C ALA A 84 9.57 2.26 -0.25
N PHE A 85 9.78 3.55 -0.20
CA PHE A 85 11.13 4.08 -0.21
C PHE A 85 11.76 3.91 1.15
N LYS A 86 12.94 3.35 1.14
CA LYS A 86 13.71 3.19 2.35
C LYS A 86 14.42 4.49 2.69
N ALA A 87 15.29 4.44 3.66
CA ALA A 87 16.02 5.61 4.06
C ALA A 87 16.80 6.21 2.89
N VAL A 88 16.92 7.52 2.89
CA VAL A 88 17.65 8.25 1.86
C VAL A 88 19.06 7.71 1.67
N ASN A 89 19.71 7.33 2.76
CA ASN A 89 21.07 6.75 2.71
C ASN A 89 21.14 5.54 1.80
N GLU A 90 20.16 4.67 1.91
CA GLU A 90 20.16 3.44 1.11
C GLU A 90 19.98 3.74 -0.37
N SER A 91 19.10 4.67 -0.70
CA SER A 91 18.87 5.03 -2.10
C SER A 91 20.07 5.73 -2.71
N VAL A 92 20.85 6.46 -1.92
CA VAL A 92 22.08 7.10 -2.39
C VAL A 92 23.17 6.07 -2.61
N THR A 93 23.29 5.08 -1.71
CA THR A 93 24.35 4.09 -1.78
C THR A 93 24.10 3.05 -2.88
N PHE A 94 22.86 2.63 -3.07
CA PHE A 94 22.50 1.60 -4.05
C PHE A 94 21.33 2.04 -4.90
N PRO A 95 21.45 3.13 -5.66
CA PRO A 95 20.30 3.71 -6.34
C PRO A 95 19.70 2.80 -7.40
N LEU A 96 20.53 2.10 -8.17
CA LEU A 96 20.03 1.26 -9.25
C LEU A 96 19.21 0.10 -8.70
N LYS A 97 19.74 -0.60 -7.70
CA LYS A 97 19.04 -1.72 -7.09
C LYS A 97 17.72 -1.25 -6.45
N TYR A 98 17.76 -0.10 -5.82
CA TYR A 98 16.59 0.48 -5.18
C TYR A 98 15.47 0.74 -6.19
N TYR A 99 15.79 1.38 -7.30
CA TYR A 99 14.80 1.67 -8.33
C TYR A 99 14.32 0.42 -9.04
N GLN A 100 15.20 -0.55 -9.25
CA GLN A 100 14.80 -1.81 -9.85
C GLN A 100 13.81 -2.57 -8.99
N ASN A 101 14.02 -2.61 -7.68
CA ASN A 101 13.11 -3.28 -6.77
C ASN A 101 11.75 -2.60 -6.74
N ASN A 102 11.73 -1.28 -6.70
CA ASN A 102 10.47 -0.54 -6.69
C ASN A 102 9.72 -0.71 -8.00
N LEU A 103 10.42 -0.70 -9.13
CA LEU A 103 9.79 -0.89 -10.43
C LEU A 103 9.24 -2.30 -10.56
N ALA A 104 9.99 -3.31 -10.12
CA ALA A 104 9.53 -4.69 -10.17
C ALA A 104 8.26 -4.87 -9.33
N SER A 105 8.22 -4.28 -8.15
CA SER A 105 7.03 -4.35 -7.30
C SER A 105 5.82 -3.69 -7.95
N LEU A 106 6.03 -2.55 -8.58
CA LEU A 106 4.96 -1.85 -9.28
C LEU A 106 4.41 -2.69 -10.43
N LEU A 107 5.29 -3.36 -11.18
CA LEU A 107 4.86 -4.21 -12.28
C LEU A 107 4.03 -5.40 -11.79
N VAL A 108 4.44 -6.02 -10.68
CA VAL A 108 3.65 -7.10 -10.07
C VAL A 108 2.27 -6.59 -9.67
N LEU A 109 2.21 -5.42 -9.07
CA LEU A 109 0.94 -4.83 -8.66
C LEU A 109 0.03 -4.59 -9.87
N ILE A 110 0.56 -3.99 -10.92
CA ILE A 110 -0.23 -3.69 -12.12
C ILE A 110 -0.76 -4.96 -12.77
N GLU A 111 0.08 -5.98 -12.88
CA GLU A 111 -0.36 -7.25 -13.45
C GLU A 111 -1.45 -7.90 -12.63
N THR A 112 -1.33 -7.86 -11.32
CA THR A 112 -2.33 -8.43 -10.42
C THR A 112 -3.65 -7.66 -10.54
N MET A 113 -3.58 -6.33 -10.53
CA MET A 113 -4.77 -5.49 -10.69
C MET A 113 -5.49 -5.83 -12.00
N LYS A 114 -4.73 -5.99 -13.07
CA LYS A 114 -5.30 -6.31 -14.37
C LYS A 114 -6.01 -7.65 -14.36
N SER A 115 -5.42 -8.65 -13.69
CA SER A 115 -6.01 -9.98 -13.60
C SER A 115 -7.33 -9.98 -12.83
N TYR A 116 -7.50 -9.05 -11.90
CA TYR A 116 -8.71 -8.96 -11.09
C TYR A 116 -9.59 -7.77 -11.47
N HIS A 117 -9.37 -7.21 -12.65
CA HIS A 117 -10.20 -6.15 -13.23
C HIS A 117 -10.25 -4.87 -12.39
N CYS A 118 -9.19 -4.59 -11.67
CA CYS A 118 -9.04 -3.33 -10.97
C CYS A 118 -8.26 -2.38 -11.88
N ASN A 119 -8.90 -1.32 -12.34
CA ASN A 119 -8.33 -0.46 -13.37
C ASN A 119 -7.91 0.93 -12.88
N ASN A 120 -8.02 1.20 -11.60
CA ASN A 120 -7.74 2.53 -11.07
C ASN A 120 -6.53 2.47 -10.14
N LEU A 121 -5.45 3.06 -10.57
CA LEU A 121 -4.21 3.11 -9.78
C LEU A 121 -3.78 4.55 -9.59
N ILE A 122 -3.58 4.92 -8.33
CA ILE A 122 -2.96 6.19 -7.98
C ILE A 122 -1.60 5.85 -7.40
N PHE A 123 -0.56 6.37 -8.01
CA PHE A 123 0.81 6.09 -7.59
C PHE A 123 1.41 7.33 -6.94
N SER A 124 1.88 7.17 -5.72
CA SER A 124 2.56 8.25 -5.02
C SER A 124 4.03 7.88 -4.84
N SER A 125 4.90 8.72 -5.35
CA SER A 125 6.33 8.50 -5.25
C SER A 125 6.94 9.47 -4.26
N SER A 126 6.35 9.66 -3.14
CA SER A 126 6.86 10.59 -2.20
C SER A 126 8.13 10.13 -1.61
N VAL A 127 9.17 10.61 -2.14
CA VAL A 127 10.40 10.24 -1.79
C VAL A 127 10.88 11.06 -0.75
N ASN A 128 10.88 11.46 -0.32
CA ASN A 128 11.54 11.97 0.48
C ASN A 128 11.60 12.98 0.92
N ASN A 129 11.49 13.17 0.93
CA ASN A 129 11.84 14.16 1.40
C ASN A 129 11.83 14.44 2.61
#